data_a9802b72fd91bb3b589751eb391e4ca3
#
_entry.id   a9802b72fd91bb3b589751eb391e4ca3
#
_cell.length_a   1.000
_cell.length_b   1.000
_cell.length_c   1.000
_cell.angle_alpha   90.00
_cell.angle_beta   90.00
_cell.angle_gamma   90.00
#
_symmetry.space_group_name_H-M   'P 1'
#
loop_
_entity.id
_entity.type
_entity.pdbx_description
1 polymer ?
#
loop_
_entity_poly.entity_id
_entity_poly.type
_entity_poly.pdbx_seq_one_letter_code
_entity_poly.pdbx_strand_id
1 'polypeptide(L)'
;MAVSQEPDTPIALSVGEGELIGTSVVKAARPEVSLIELEIKPGGSVQPHLHKGHSDSFYVLEGEVEFYVGDEVVQGSPGTYVLAPPGVVHFFKNVSDEPARALNLHTPGGFVEYRRELETLHAAGEKPDTAFFERHDIFDV
;
A
#
# COMPACT_ATOMS: atom_id res chain seq x y z
N MET A 1 -4.57 23.23 -0.43
CA MET A 1 -3.90 23.50 0.84
C MET A 1 -2.93 22.38 1.16
N ALA A 2 -1.72 22.72 1.48
CA ALA A 2 -0.76 21.72 1.91
C ALA A 2 -1.15 21.25 3.31
N VAL A 3 -1.22 19.93 3.49
CA VAL A 3 -1.51 19.32 4.77
C VAL A 3 -0.21 18.84 5.37
N SER A 4 0.05 19.26 6.60
CA SER A 4 1.26 18.89 7.31
C SER A 4 1.21 17.42 7.70
N GLN A 5 2.30 16.68 7.40
CA GLN A 5 2.51 15.34 7.93
C GLN A 5 3.34 15.38 9.22
N GLU A 6 3.50 16.58 9.81
CA GLU A 6 4.22 16.75 11.06
C GLU A 6 3.54 15.99 12.20
N PRO A 7 4.31 15.24 13.04
CA PRO A 7 3.75 14.52 14.16
C PRO A 7 2.89 15.43 15.08
N ASP A 8 1.88 14.83 15.69
CA ASP A 8 0.99 15.50 16.65
C ASP A 8 0.12 16.63 16.09
N THR A 9 0.06 16.77 14.76
CA THR A 9 -0.83 17.73 14.12
C THR A 9 -1.99 16.99 13.44
N PRO A 10 -3.20 17.58 13.41
CA PRO A 10 -4.31 16.96 12.70
C PRO A 10 -4.07 16.91 11.20
N ILE A 11 -4.66 15.90 10.54
CA ILE A 11 -4.71 15.81 9.08
C ILE A 11 -6.18 15.88 8.67
N ALA A 12 -6.48 16.74 7.71
CA ALA A 12 -7.80 16.80 7.10
C ALA A 12 -7.61 17.04 5.59
N LEU A 13 -7.89 16.01 4.81
CA LEU A 13 -7.73 16.06 3.35
C LEU A 13 -9.06 15.78 2.71
N SER A 14 -9.45 16.64 1.77
CA SER A 14 -10.64 16.47 0.95
C SER A 14 -10.41 15.42 -0.13
N VAL A 15 -11.46 15.10 -0.87
CA VAL A 15 -11.39 14.20 -2.01
C VAL A 15 -10.31 14.66 -2.99
N GLY A 16 -9.41 13.74 -3.35
CA GLY A 16 -8.34 14.01 -4.29
C GLY A 16 -7.14 14.74 -3.74
N GLU A 17 -7.21 15.29 -2.53
CA GLU A 17 -6.06 15.96 -1.90
C GLU A 17 -5.08 14.95 -1.33
N GLY A 18 -3.79 15.25 -1.44
CA GLY A 18 -2.69 14.45 -0.91
C GLY A 18 -1.51 14.45 -1.87
N GLU A 19 -0.39 13.92 -1.40
CA GLU A 19 0.79 13.74 -2.25
C GLU A 19 0.54 12.62 -3.25
N LEU A 20 0.87 12.87 -4.53
CA LEU A 20 0.76 11.84 -5.57
C LEU A 20 2.07 11.06 -5.66
N ILE A 21 1.97 9.73 -5.64
CA ILE A 21 3.09 8.83 -5.96
C ILE A 21 2.55 7.90 -7.05
N GLY A 22 2.93 8.16 -8.31
CA GLY A 22 2.27 7.51 -9.45
C GLY A 22 0.80 7.91 -9.47
N THR A 23 -0.09 6.92 -9.46
CA THR A 23 -1.54 7.12 -9.39
C THR A 23 -2.09 6.99 -7.97
N SER A 24 -1.22 6.77 -6.99
CA SER A 24 -1.60 6.64 -5.58
C SER A 24 -1.65 8.01 -4.90
N VAL A 25 -2.60 8.17 -3.99
CA VAL A 25 -2.77 9.42 -3.22
C VAL A 25 -2.47 9.14 -1.75
N VAL A 26 -1.44 9.81 -1.23
CA VAL A 26 -1.04 9.67 0.17
C VAL A 26 -1.97 10.51 1.04
N LYS A 27 -2.65 9.88 1.98
CA LYS A 27 -3.54 10.55 2.95
C LYS A 27 -2.88 10.74 4.31
N ALA A 28 -2.05 9.81 4.73
CA ALA A 28 -1.30 9.93 5.97
C ALA A 28 0.08 9.30 5.80
N ALA A 29 1.10 10.01 6.25
CA ALA A 29 2.49 9.54 6.29
C ALA A 29 3.03 9.88 7.69
N ARG A 30 2.59 9.11 8.69
CA ARG A 30 2.88 9.35 10.10
C ARG A 30 3.54 8.14 10.73
N PRO A 31 4.22 8.31 11.88
CA PRO A 31 4.77 7.15 12.60
C PRO A 31 3.70 6.13 13.00
N GLU A 32 2.49 6.58 13.34
CA GLU A 32 1.40 5.70 13.76
C GLU A 32 0.67 5.03 12.62
N VAL A 33 0.69 5.62 11.41
CA VAL A 33 -0.07 5.09 10.28
C VAL A 33 0.43 5.62 8.94
N SER A 34 0.48 4.74 7.94
CA SER A 34 0.50 5.14 6.53
C SER A 34 -0.86 4.83 5.94
N LEU A 35 -1.46 5.78 5.25
CA LEU A 35 -2.71 5.57 4.53
C LEU A 35 -2.54 6.08 3.12
N ILE A 36 -2.69 5.19 2.15
CA ILE A 36 -2.57 5.47 0.73
C ILE A 36 -3.83 5.00 0.02
N GLU A 37 -4.36 5.83 -0.83
CA GLU A 37 -5.42 5.44 -1.76
C GLU A 37 -4.73 4.87 -3.01
N LEU A 38 -4.82 3.55 -3.20
CA LEU A 38 -4.18 2.85 -4.31
C LEU A 38 -5.12 2.75 -5.51
N GLU A 39 -4.57 2.90 -6.70
CA GLU A 39 -5.18 2.41 -7.91
C GLU A 39 -4.46 1.13 -8.32
N ILE A 40 -5.21 0.08 -8.57
CA ILE A 40 -4.68 -1.21 -9.03
C ILE A 40 -5.20 -1.44 -10.45
N LYS A 41 -4.32 -1.26 -11.41
CA LYS A 41 -4.68 -1.39 -12.83
C LYS A 41 -5.04 -2.83 -13.19
N PRO A 42 -5.82 -3.05 -14.27
CA PRO A 42 -6.05 -4.40 -14.78
C PRO A 42 -4.72 -5.13 -15.00
N GLY A 43 -4.61 -6.35 -14.47
CA GLY A 43 -3.38 -7.13 -14.51
C GLY A 43 -2.33 -6.72 -13.48
N GLY A 44 -2.60 -5.68 -12.70
CA GLY A 44 -1.69 -5.26 -11.63
C GLY A 44 -1.59 -6.29 -10.52
N SER A 45 -0.39 -6.47 -9.98
CA SER A 45 -0.15 -7.44 -8.91
C SER A 45 1.10 -7.03 -8.12
N VAL A 46 1.23 -7.59 -6.92
CA VAL A 46 2.46 -7.52 -6.14
C VAL A 46 2.95 -8.93 -5.85
N GLN A 47 4.24 -9.05 -5.60
CA GLN A 47 4.85 -10.35 -5.28
C GLN A 47 4.48 -10.77 -3.86
N PRO A 48 4.39 -12.09 -3.60
CA PRO A 48 4.22 -12.59 -2.24
C PRO A 48 5.33 -12.06 -1.33
N HIS A 49 4.95 -11.52 -0.18
CA HIS A 49 5.89 -10.95 0.78
C HIS A 49 5.27 -10.91 2.17
N LEU A 50 6.08 -10.56 3.15
CA LEU A 50 5.62 -10.34 4.51
C LEU A 50 6.31 -9.13 5.12
N HIS A 51 5.73 -8.61 6.18
CA HIS A 51 6.30 -7.56 7.01
C HIS A 51 6.51 -8.14 8.41
N LYS A 52 7.59 -7.78 9.08
CA LYS A 52 7.89 -8.31 10.42
C LYS A 52 7.48 -7.34 11.52
N GLY A 53 7.52 -6.05 11.24
CA GLY A 53 7.30 -5.00 12.22
C GLY A 53 6.02 -4.19 12.08
N HIS A 54 5.15 -4.52 11.12
CA HIS A 54 3.90 -3.80 10.97
C HIS A 54 2.81 -4.66 10.33
N SER A 55 1.56 -4.23 10.49
CA SER A 55 0.40 -4.83 9.82
C SER A 55 0.12 -4.10 8.52
N ASP A 56 -0.38 -4.83 7.53
CA ASP A 56 -0.79 -4.30 6.24
C ASP A 56 -2.26 -4.63 6.01
N SER A 57 -3.08 -3.62 5.72
CA SER A 57 -4.50 -3.85 5.51
C SER A 57 -5.04 -3.08 4.32
N PHE A 58 -6.16 -3.55 3.80
CA PHE A 58 -6.79 -3.03 2.59
C PHE A 58 -8.29 -2.94 2.77
N TYR A 59 -8.87 -1.85 2.31
CA TYR A 59 -10.31 -1.68 2.22
C TYR A 59 -10.66 -1.32 0.78
N VAL A 60 -11.41 -2.19 0.10
CA VAL A 60 -11.73 -2.01 -1.32
C VAL A 60 -12.80 -0.93 -1.47
N LEU A 61 -12.54 0.06 -2.32
CA LEU A 61 -13.46 1.16 -2.63
C LEU A 61 -14.21 0.93 -3.94
N GLU A 62 -13.50 0.45 -4.96
CA GLU A 62 -14.04 0.24 -6.31
C GLU A 62 -13.37 -0.97 -6.96
N GLY A 63 -14.11 -1.65 -7.82
CA GLY A 63 -13.58 -2.76 -8.60
C GLY A 63 -13.45 -4.05 -7.80
N GLU A 64 -12.65 -4.96 -8.33
CA GLU A 64 -12.45 -6.29 -7.74
C GLU A 64 -10.96 -6.54 -7.58
N VAL A 65 -10.56 -7.02 -6.40
CA VAL A 65 -9.18 -7.38 -6.10
C VAL A 65 -9.15 -8.76 -5.47
N GLU A 66 -8.28 -9.61 -5.99
CA GLU A 66 -8.08 -10.94 -5.43
C GLU A 66 -6.93 -10.86 -4.43
N PHE A 67 -7.23 -11.10 -3.15
CA PHE A 67 -6.25 -11.07 -2.06
C PHE A 67 -5.86 -12.46 -1.63
N TYR A 68 -4.57 -12.64 -1.40
CA TYR A 68 -3.98 -13.87 -0.84
C TYR A 68 -3.37 -13.48 0.50
N VAL A 69 -3.90 -13.99 1.61
CA VAL A 69 -3.47 -13.65 2.97
C VAL A 69 -3.33 -14.93 3.77
N GLY A 70 -2.09 -15.32 4.07
CA GLY A 70 -1.84 -16.63 4.66
C GLY A 70 -2.35 -17.70 3.73
N ASP A 71 -3.21 -18.58 4.24
CA ASP A 71 -3.82 -19.67 3.47
C ASP A 71 -5.17 -19.28 2.87
N GLU A 72 -5.61 -18.04 3.06
CA GLU A 72 -6.91 -17.56 2.59
C GLU A 72 -6.80 -16.88 1.23
N VAL A 73 -7.80 -17.12 0.38
CA VAL A 73 -7.98 -16.38 -0.87
C VAL A 73 -9.32 -15.64 -0.74
N VAL A 74 -9.27 -14.31 -0.85
CA VAL A 74 -10.43 -13.46 -0.65
C VAL A 74 -10.73 -12.70 -1.93
N GLN A 75 -11.95 -12.86 -2.45
CA GLN A 75 -12.41 -12.07 -3.58
C GLN A 75 -12.91 -10.73 -3.04
N GLY A 76 -12.14 -9.67 -3.26
CA GLY A 76 -12.41 -8.36 -2.69
C GLY A 76 -13.24 -7.48 -3.59
N SER A 77 -14.53 -7.39 -3.32
CA SER A 77 -15.44 -6.39 -3.91
C SER A 77 -15.53 -5.16 -2.99
N PRO A 78 -16.13 -4.05 -3.46
CA PRO A 78 -16.25 -2.85 -2.62
C PRO A 78 -16.84 -3.13 -1.25
N GLY A 79 -16.16 -2.66 -0.20
CA GLY A 79 -16.52 -2.92 1.19
C GLY A 79 -15.76 -4.06 1.84
N THR A 80 -14.95 -4.82 1.08
CA THR A 80 -14.13 -5.90 1.65
C THR A 80 -12.94 -5.31 2.41
N TYR A 81 -12.69 -5.85 3.61
CA TYR A 81 -11.51 -5.51 4.40
C TYR A 81 -10.64 -6.74 4.63
N VAL A 82 -9.34 -6.57 4.41
CA VAL A 82 -8.34 -7.64 4.59
C VAL A 82 -7.21 -7.09 5.42
N LEU A 83 -6.74 -7.83 6.41
CA LEU A 83 -5.59 -7.45 7.22
C LEU A 83 -4.60 -8.61 7.29
N ALA A 84 -3.34 -8.32 6.95
CA ALA A 84 -2.22 -9.22 7.15
C ALA A 84 -1.41 -8.73 8.36
N PRO A 85 -1.46 -9.44 9.50
CA PRO A 85 -0.63 -9.09 10.64
C PRO A 85 0.86 -9.38 10.36
N PRO A 86 1.77 -8.89 11.21
CA PRO A 86 3.21 -9.16 11.04
C PRO A 86 3.48 -10.65 10.89
N GLY A 87 4.35 -11.01 9.94
CA GLY A 87 4.76 -12.38 9.69
C GLY A 87 3.86 -13.17 8.75
N VAL A 88 2.72 -12.63 8.35
CA VAL A 88 1.79 -13.33 7.46
C VAL A 88 2.08 -12.96 6.00
N VAL A 89 2.34 -13.97 5.18
CA VAL A 89 2.59 -13.81 3.76
C VAL A 89 1.32 -13.34 3.07
N HIS A 90 1.44 -12.33 2.23
CA HIS A 90 0.29 -11.79 1.50
C HIS A 90 0.71 -11.19 0.15
N PHE A 91 -0.26 -11.12 -0.74
CA PHE A 91 -0.16 -10.42 -2.01
C PHE A 91 -1.55 -10.25 -2.61
N PHE A 92 -1.64 -9.49 -3.69
CA PHE A 92 -2.91 -9.27 -4.38
C PHE A 92 -2.72 -9.18 -5.88
N LYS A 93 -3.82 -9.37 -6.61
CA LYS A 93 -3.87 -9.14 -8.07
C LYS A 93 -5.23 -8.61 -8.47
N ASN A 94 -5.23 -7.79 -9.50
CA ASN A 94 -6.44 -7.41 -10.21
C ASN A 94 -6.54 -8.26 -11.49
N VAL A 95 -7.35 -9.29 -11.44
CA VAL A 95 -7.54 -10.21 -12.58
C VAL A 95 -8.69 -9.79 -13.49
N SER A 96 -9.34 -8.66 -13.17
CA SER A 96 -10.42 -8.12 -13.99
C SER A 96 -9.86 -7.22 -15.10
N ASP A 97 -10.74 -6.74 -15.97
CA ASP A 97 -10.38 -5.81 -17.04
C ASP A 97 -10.69 -4.34 -16.68
N GLU A 98 -11.07 -4.08 -15.43
CA GLU A 98 -11.36 -2.75 -14.92
C GLU A 98 -10.36 -2.39 -13.81
N PRO A 99 -10.02 -1.08 -13.65
CA PRO A 99 -9.19 -0.66 -12.53
C PRO A 99 -9.93 -0.83 -11.20
N ALA A 100 -9.16 -1.08 -10.15
CA ALA A 100 -9.68 -1.15 -8.79
C ALA A 100 -9.06 -0.04 -7.95
N ARG A 101 -9.75 0.36 -6.89
CA ARG A 101 -9.24 1.33 -5.92
C ARG A 101 -9.43 0.77 -4.52
N ALA A 102 -8.41 0.93 -3.69
CA ALA A 102 -8.43 0.45 -2.32
C ALA A 102 -7.68 1.41 -1.41
N LEU A 103 -8.11 1.50 -0.16
CA LEU A 103 -7.30 2.12 0.88
C LEU A 103 -6.30 1.08 1.35
N ASN A 104 -5.05 1.48 1.45
CA ASN A 104 -3.97 0.62 1.97
C ASN A 104 -3.41 1.27 3.23
N LEU A 105 -3.50 0.57 4.35
CA LEU A 105 -3.05 1.05 5.65
C LEU A 105 -1.89 0.19 6.15
N HIS A 106 -0.83 0.86 6.63
CA HIS A 106 0.27 0.21 7.33
C HIS A 106 0.32 0.77 8.75
N THR A 107 0.32 -0.12 9.74
CA THR A 107 0.31 0.26 11.16
C THR A 107 1.31 -0.58 11.95
N PRO A 108 2.37 0.03 12.54
CA PRO A 108 2.73 1.46 12.43
C PRO A 108 3.08 1.89 11.00
N GLY A 109 3.26 3.18 10.81
CA GLY A 109 3.55 3.78 9.51
C GLY A 109 4.97 3.56 9.04
N GLY A 110 5.36 4.31 7.98
CA GLY A 110 6.69 4.22 7.38
C GLY A 110 6.67 3.75 5.93
N PHE A 111 5.54 3.26 5.45
CA PHE A 111 5.45 2.71 4.09
C PHE A 111 5.54 3.77 2.99
N VAL A 112 5.18 5.02 3.32
CA VAL A 112 5.23 6.10 2.32
C VAL A 112 6.67 6.39 1.91
N GLU A 113 7.63 6.33 2.84
CA GLU A 113 9.05 6.48 2.55
C GLU A 113 9.53 5.44 1.54
N TYR A 114 9.09 4.19 1.73
CA TYR A 114 9.39 3.11 0.78
C TYR A 114 8.86 3.48 -0.62
N ARG A 115 7.61 3.91 -0.71
CA ARG A 115 7.00 4.26 -2.00
C ARG A 115 7.71 5.42 -2.67
N ARG A 116 8.14 6.44 -1.90
CA ARG A 116 8.90 7.58 -2.44
C ARG A 116 10.26 7.14 -2.97
N GLU A 117 10.99 6.34 -2.22
CA GLU A 117 12.30 5.84 -2.64
C GLU A 117 12.19 4.92 -3.85
N LEU A 118 11.17 4.06 -3.88
CA LEU A 118 10.91 3.18 -5.03
C LEU A 118 10.66 3.99 -6.30
N GLU A 119 9.86 5.05 -6.21
CA GLU A 119 9.58 5.94 -7.33
C GLU A 119 10.86 6.61 -7.84
N THR A 120 11.73 7.04 -6.93
CA THR A 120 13.02 7.64 -7.27
C THR A 120 13.92 6.65 -8.01
N LEU A 121 13.97 5.39 -7.56
CA LEU A 121 14.73 4.34 -8.24
C LEU A 121 14.19 4.09 -9.65
N HIS A 122 12.88 3.97 -9.79
CA HIS A 122 12.25 3.75 -11.09
C HIS A 122 12.51 4.90 -12.05
N ALA A 123 12.44 6.15 -11.57
CA ALA A 123 12.72 7.33 -12.38
C ALA A 123 14.17 7.38 -12.85
N ALA A 124 15.10 6.83 -12.08
CA ALA A 124 16.52 6.74 -12.44
C ALA A 124 16.86 5.49 -13.29
N GLY A 125 15.86 4.66 -13.61
CA GLY A 125 16.06 3.41 -14.33
C GLY A 125 16.74 2.33 -13.51
N GLU A 126 16.75 2.47 -12.19
CA GLU A 126 17.37 1.51 -11.27
C GLU A 126 16.34 0.53 -10.73
N LYS A 127 16.80 -0.67 -10.38
CA LYS A 127 15.95 -1.70 -9.78
C LYS A 127 16.28 -1.83 -8.30
N PRO A 128 15.26 -1.93 -7.43
CA PRO A 128 15.51 -2.21 -6.04
C PRO A 128 16.06 -3.62 -5.86
N ASP A 129 16.91 -3.81 -4.85
CA ASP A 129 17.47 -5.10 -4.47
C ASP A 129 16.85 -5.60 -3.16
N THR A 130 17.23 -6.81 -2.75
CA THR A 130 16.72 -7.41 -1.50
C THR A 130 17.00 -6.54 -0.29
N ALA A 131 18.19 -5.94 -0.19
CA ALA A 131 18.55 -5.08 0.92
C ALA A 131 17.65 -3.83 1.01
N PHE A 132 17.28 -3.29 -0.13
CA PHE A 132 16.35 -2.15 -0.19
C PHE A 132 14.99 -2.54 0.42
N PHE A 133 14.44 -3.69 -0.01
CA PHE A 133 13.15 -4.14 0.51
C PHE A 133 13.20 -4.43 2.00
N GLU A 134 14.25 -5.13 2.46
CA GLU A 134 14.40 -5.48 3.87
C GLU A 134 14.55 -4.25 4.77
N ARG A 135 15.21 -3.21 4.28
CA ARG A 135 15.33 -1.93 5.00
C ARG A 135 13.97 -1.30 5.25
N HIS A 136 12.99 -1.58 4.40
CA HIS A 136 11.62 -1.08 4.52
C HIS A 136 10.66 -2.13 5.09
N ASP A 137 11.19 -3.15 5.76
CA ASP A 137 10.39 -4.21 6.38
C ASP A 137 9.55 -5.00 5.36
N ILE A 138 10.13 -5.30 4.21
CA ILE A 138 9.51 -6.13 3.17
C ILE A 138 10.42 -7.31 2.90
N PHE A 139 9.91 -8.53 3.12
CA PHE A 139 10.69 -9.75 3.01
C PHE A 139 10.06 -10.70 2.00
N ASP A 140 10.88 -11.26 1.14
CA ASP A 140 10.45 -12.28 0.18
C ASP A 140 10.15 -13.59 0.88
N VAL A 141 9.38 -14.42 0.19
CA VAL A 141 8.95 -15.71 0.71
C VAL A 141 9.61 -16.83 -0.05
#